data_7b698eb200d43b4428410804d7126682
#
_entry.id   7b698eb200d43b4428410804d7126682
#
_cell.length_a   1.000
_cell.length_b   1.000
_cell.length_c   1.000
_cell.angle_alpha   90.00
_cell.angle_beta   90.00
_cell.angle_gamma   90.00
#
_symmetry.space_group_name_H-M   'P 1'
#
loop_
_entity.id
_entity.type
_entity.pdbx_description
1 polymer ?
#
loop_
_entity_poly.entity_id
_entity_poly.type
_entity_poly.pdbx_seq_one_letter_code
_entity_poly.pdbx_strand_id
1 'polypeptide(L)'
;MKKPLSIFILSILILISLSACSKNENRFPANGVLIIGDENHTSTIMNRYKENTKEHEVFSVKTGRFDQKRVLILNESTAKAMIKAKIFRKRDHSSHSKPLDTLPSFPKESSLLFINEEEKNIKSIEIEGKAIPVTYESDAWLGNNRNYGTLWYVIVAKNNVYKEIKVNETKIQLLHLKKSLGDDKPKMSTDNTLTNEYVKVRKLIKDFEEEVSVQFVTIGEKS
;
A
#
# COMPACT_ATOMS: atom_id res chain seq x y z
N MET A 1 -26.58 -30.49 47.68
CA MET A 1 -26.68 -30.46 46.21
C MET A 1 -26.80 -29.01 45.71
N LYS A 2 -25.64 -28.34 45.40
CA LYS A 2 -25.60 -26.94 44.90
C LYS A 2 -24.55 -26.77 43.80
N LYS A 3 -24.64 -27.53 42.70
CA LYS A 3 -23.63 -27.49 41.59
C LYS A 3 -24.12 -27.20 40.17
N PRO A 4 -25.37 -26.89 39.82
CA PRO A 4 -25.69 -26.58 38.43
C PRO A 4 -25.55 -25.09 38.05
N LEU A 5 -25.58 -24.16 39.03
CA LEU A 5 -25.60 -22.73 38.73
C LEU A 5 -24.21 -22.20 38.20
N SER A 6 -23.11 -22.79 38.71
CA SER A 6 -21.75 -22.35 38.36
C SER A 6 -21.36 -22.72 36.91
N ILE A 7 -21.88 -23.83 36.40
CA ILE A 7 -21.60 -24.29 35.01
C ILE A 7 -22.36 -23.43 34.00
N PHE A 8 -23.55 -22.96 34.35
CA PHE A 8 -24.36 -22.12 33.48
C PHE A 8 -23.79 -20.72 33.30
N ILE A 9 -23.19 -20.15 34.35
CA ILE A 9 -22.52 -18.83 34.28
C ILE A 9 -21.23 -18.91 33.44
N LEU A 10 -20.49 -20.02 33.52
CA LEU A 10 -19.26 -20.21 32.75
C LEU A 10 -19.53 -20.35 31.24
N SER A 11 -20.62 -21.02 30.85
CA SER A 11 -21.03 -21.16 29.46
C SER A 11 -21.52 -19.83 28.84
N ILE A 12 -22.14 -18.94 29.60
CA ILE A 12 -22.55 -17.61 29.13
C ILE A 12 -21.35 -16.71 28.96
N LEU A 13 -20.35 -16.79 29.83
CA LEU A 13 -19.09 -16.02 29.68
C LEU A 13 -18.29 -16.43 28.43
N ILE A 14 -18.27 -17.70 28.04
CA ILE A 14 -17.61 -18.20 26.84
C ILE A 14 -18.34 -17.75 25.57
N LEU A 15 -19.66 -17.65 25.59
CA LEU A 15 -20.46 -17.16 24.44
C LEU A 15 -20.29 -15.65 24.19
N ILE A 16 -20.03 -14.87 25.25
CA ILE A 16 -19.79 -13.41 25.12
C ILE A 16 -18.38 -13.13 24.58
N SER A 17 -17.39 -13.99 24.87
CA SER A 17 -16.02 -13.82 24.36
C SER A 17 -15.85 -14.17 22.87
N LEU A 18 -16.79 -14.93 22.28
CA LEU A 18 -16.77 -15.24 20.83
C LEU A 18 -17.39 -14.16 19.96
N SER A 19 -18.08 -13.19 20.55
CA SER A 19 -18.67 -12.06 19.81
C SER A 19 -17.73 -10.87 19.63
N ALA A 20 -16.50 -10.93 20.14
CA ALA A 20 -15.50 -9.87 20.03
C ALA A 20 -14.57 -10.03 18.80
N CYS A 21 -14.84 -11.01 17.92
CA CYS A 21 -14.09 -11.15 16.69
C CYS A 21 -14.63 -10.24 15.59
N SER A 22 -13.79 -9.28 15.25
CA SER A 22 -13.79 -8.44 14.04
C SER A 22 -15.02 -7.57 13.81
N LYS A 23 -15.04 -6.40 14.41
CA LYS A 23 -15.50 -5.23 13.65
C LYS A 23 -14.63 -5.19 12.39
N ASN A 24 -15.19 -5.63 11.27
CA ASN A 24 -14.59 -5.44 9.97
C ASN A 24 -14.36 -3.94 9.83
N GLU A 25 -13.09 -3.54 9.93
CA GLU A 25 -12.64 -2.22 9.64
C GLU A 25 -13.19 -1.80 8.28
N ASN A 26 -13.66 -0.59 8.18
CA ASN A 26 -14.25 0.07 7.04
C ASN A 26 -13.61 -0.39 5.73
N ARG A 27 -14.22 -1.35 5.06
CA ARG A 27 -13.84 -1.72 3.70
C ARG A 27 -14.46 -0.68 2.78
N PHE A 28 -13.72 0.40 2.60
CA PHE A 28 -14.08 1.38 1.59
C PHE A 28 -14.04 0.72 0.20
N PRO A 29 -15.02 1.03 -0.65
CA PRO A 29 -14.98 0.54 -2.01
C PRO A 29 -13.72 1.08 -2.70
N ALA A 30 -13.05 0.23 -3.44
CA ALA A 30 -11.90 0.65 -4.21
C ALA A 30 -12.37 1.36 -5.49
N ASN A 31 -12.08 2.65 -5.59
CA ASN A 31 -12.34 3.45 -6.79
C ASN A 31 -11.10 3.62 -7.66
N GLY A 32 -10.03 2.92 -7.35
CA GLY A 32 -8.79 2.94 -8.11
C GLY A 32 -8.00 1.64 -8.05
N VAL A 33 -7.09 1.50 -9.01
CA VAL A 33 -6.10 0.42 -9.06
C VAL A 33 -4.72 1.05 -9.14
N LEU A 34 -3.87 0.74 -8.16
CA LEU A 34 -2.47 1.10 -8.12
C LEU A 34 -1.64 -0.08 -8.64
N ILE A 35 -0.89 0.14 -9.71
CA ILE A 35 -0.03 -0.88 -10.33
C ILE A 35 1.40 -0.35 -10.32
N ILE A 36 2.35 -1.14 -9.84
CA ILE A 36 3.78 -0.83 -9.86
C ILE A 36 4.47 -1.96 -10.61
N GLY A 37 5.16 -1.67 -11.69
CA GLY A 37 5.84 -2.66 -12.49
C GLY A 37 6.12 -2.20 -13.92
N ASP A 38 6.89 -3.02 -14.64
CA ASP A 38 7.19 -2.80 -16.05
C ASP A 38 5.94 -2.98 -16.94
N GLU A 39 5.84 -2.21 -18.02
CA GLU A 39 4.71 -2.26 -18.94
C GLU A 39 4.51 -3.64 -19.58
N ASN A 40 5.58 -4.38 -19.84
CA ASN A 40 5.49 -5.73 -20.39
C ASN A 40 4.72 -6.68 -19.49
N HIS A 41 4.86 -6.52 -18.17
CA HIS A 41 4.20 -7.40 -17.18
C HIS A 41 2.85 -6.84 -16.70
N THR A 42 2.59 -5.55 -16.87
CA THR A 42 1.37 -4.90 -16.37
C THR A 42 0.26 -4.78 -17.42
N SER A 43 0.57 -4.99 -18.71
CA SER A 43 -0.38 -4.81 -19.83
C SER A 43 -1.67 -5.63 -19.69
N THR A 44 -1.59 -6.87 -19.22
CA THR A 44 -2.76 -7.74 -18.99
C THR A 44 -3.70 -7.17 -17.94
N ILE A 45 -3.15 -6.57 -16.89
CA ILE A 45 -3.94 -5.92 -15.83
C ILE A 45 -4.58 -4.64 -16.37
N MET A 46 -3.81 -3.84 -17.10
CA MET A 46 -4.30 -2.63 -17.74
C MET A 46 -5.48 -2.92 -18.66
N ASN A 47 -5.36 -3.94 -19.50
CA ASN A 47 -6.41 -4.37 -20.41
C ASN A 47 -7.67 -4.84 -19.66
N ARG A 48 -7.52 -5.55 -18.53
CA ARG A 48 -8.62 -5.99 -17.70
C ARG A 48 -9.52 -4.84 -17.22
N TYR A 49 -8.90 -3.70 -16.83
CA TYR A 49 -9.62 -2.55 -16.27
C TYR A 49 -9.91 -1.45 -17.29
N LYS A 50 -9.47 -1.60 -18.54
CA LYS A 50 -9.57 -0.58 -19.60
C LYS A 50 -10.97 0.03 -19.70
N GLU A 51 -12.00 -0.81 -19.81
CA GLU A 51 -13.39 -0.36 -19.98
C GLU A 51 -13.93 0.34 -18.72
N ASN A 52 -13.44 -0.02 -17.54
CA ASN A 52 -13.84 0.59 -16.26
C ASN A 52 -12.96 1.77 -15.86
N THR A 53 -11.92 2.11 -16.62
CA THR A 53 -11.02 3.25 -16.33
C THR A 53 -11.59 4.52 -16.91
N LYS A 54 -11.71 5.57 -16.08
CA LYS A 54 -12.09 6.94 -16.50
C LYS A 54 -10.89 7.84 -16.71
N GLU A 55 -9.82 7.62 -15.93
CA GLU A 55 -8.58 8.40 -15.94
C GLU A 55 -7.41 7.48 -15.62
N HIS A 56 -6.26 7.71 -16.25
CA HIS A 56 -5.05 6.93 -16.08
C HIS A 56 -3.85 7.87 -15.93
N GLU A 57 -3.21 7.80 -14.77
CA GLU A 57 -2.00 8.54 -14.47
C GLU A 57 -0.80 7.60 -14.48
N VAL A 58 0.33 8.04 -15.05
CA VAL A 58 1.57 7.27 -15.15
C VAL A 58 2.74 8.08 -14.59
N PHE A 59 3.50 7.46 -13.70
CA PHE A 59 4.67 8.08 -13.07
C PHE A 59 5.90 7.19 -13.25
N SER A 60 7.01 7.77 -13.68
CA SER A 60 8.31 7.09 -13.70
C SER A 60 8.86 7.03 -12.28
N VAL A 61 9.27 5.84 -11.86
CA VAL A 61 9.86 5.57 -10.56
C VAL A 61 11.06 4.66 -10.73
N LYS A 62 11.88 4.51 -9.70
CA LYS A 62 13.03 3.61 -9.71
C LYS A 62 12.85 2.52 -8.68
N THR A 63 13.40 1.35 -8.97
CA THR A 63 13.30 0.19 -8.10
C THR A 63 14.66 -0.46 -7.91
N GLY A 64 14.79 -1.17 -6.79
CA GLY A 64 15.97 -1.94 -6.48
C GLY A 64 15.71 -2.88 -5.30
N ARG A 65 16.77 -3.47 -4.78
CA ARG A 65 16.73 -4.34 -3.60
C ARG A 65 17.77 -3.89 -2.57
N PHE A 66 17.40 -4.01 -1.31
CA PHE A 66 18.26 -3.82 -0.15
C PHE A 66 17.90 -4.89 0.88
N ASP A 67 18.87 -5.69 1.31
CA ASP A 67 18.65 -6.82 2.23
C ASP A 67 17.45 -7.69 1.85
N GLN A 68 17.39 -8.09 0.59
CA GLN A 68 16.30 -8.87 -0.02
C GLN A 68 14.94 -8.16 -0.05
N LYS A 69 14.80 -6.99 0.54
CA LYS A 69 13.58 -6.18 0.50
C LYS A 69 13.56 -5.31 -0.75
N ARG A 70 12.38 -5.10 -1.27
CA ARG A 70 12.18 -4.21 -2.43
C ARG A 70 12.32 -2.76 -2.00
N VAL A 71 12.96 -1.96 -2.83
CA VAL A 71 13.06 -0.52 -2.66
C VAL A 71 12.35 0.17 -3.81
N LEU A 72 11.48 1.11 -3.48
CA LEU A 72 10.80 1.99 -4.43
C LEU A 72 11.31 3.42 -4.20
N ILE A 73 11.84 4.03 -5.25
CA ILE A 73 12.37 5.40 -5.19
C ILE A 73 11.46 6.31 -6.00
N LEU A 74 10.86 7.25 -5.32
CA LEU A 74 10.01 8.29 -5.88
C LEU A 74 10.79 9.59 -5.97
N ASN A 75 10.56 10.36 -7.02
CA ASN A 75 10.90 11.77 -7.00
C ASN A 75 9.85 12.57 -6.20
N GLU A 76 10.20 13.79 -5.83
CA GLU A 76 9.34 14.68 -5.06
C GLU A 76 7.96 14.91 -5.72
N SER A 77 7.93 15.05 -7.04
CA SER A 77 6.69 15.32 -7.80
C SER A 77 5.74 14.12 -7.74
N THR A 78 6.27 12.91 -7.93
CA THR A 78 5.49 11.67 -7.83
C THR A 78 4.97 11.47 -6.41
N ALA A 79 5.80 11.68 -5.38
CA ALA A 79 5.36 11.55 -4.00
C ALA A 79 4.21 12.53 -3.68
N LYS A 80 4.31 13.80 -4.12
CA LYS A 80 3.22 14.79 -3.99
C LYS A 80 1.95 14.36 -4.71
N ALA A 81 2.05 13.75 -5.89
CA ALA A 81 0.89 13.22 -6.60
C ALA A 81 0.21 12.08 -5.82
N MET A 82 0.99 11.14 -5.26
CA MET A 82 0.46 10.03 -4.44
C MET A 82 -0.21 10.55 -3.15
N ILE A 83 0.33 11.59 -2.54
CA ILE A 83 -0.26 12.26 -1.38
C ILE A 83 -1.58 12.95 -1.78
N LYS A 84 -1.60 13.70 -2.87
CA LYS A 84 -2.80 14.35 -3.41
C LYS A 84 -3.91 13.33 -3.70
N ALA A 85 -3.55 12.19 -4.24
CA ALA A 85 -4.47 11.08 -4.49
C ALA A 85 -4.91 10.34 -3.19
N LYS A 86 -4.36 10.69 -2.01
CA LYS A 86 -4.63 10.06 -0.71
C LYS A 86 -4.22 8.58 -0.61
N ILE A 87 -3.34 8.13 -1.50
CA ILE A 87 -2.85 6.74 -1.54
C ILE A 87 -1.46 6.57 -0.90
N PHE A 88 -0.76 7.65 -0.54
CA PHE A 88 0.40 7.57 0.33
C PHE A 88 -0.10 7.66 1.77
N ARG A 89 -0.01 6.57 2.50
CA ARG A 89 -0.62 6.42 3.82
C ARG A 89 0.44 6.15 4.87
N LYS A 90 0.22 6.64 6.08
CA LYS A 90 1.07 6.38 7.24
C LYS A 90 0.32 5.65 8.34
N ARG A 91 1.06 4.90 9.15
CA ARG A 91 0.51 4.29 10.37
C ARG A 91 0.04 5.38 11.32
N ASP A 92 -1.13 5.19 11.89
CA ASP A 92 -1.61 5.96 13.03
C ASP A 92 -1.24 5.24 14.34
N HIS A 93 -1.35 5.91 15.48
CA HIS A 93 -1.04 5.34 16.79
C HIS A 93 -1.83 4.07 17.14
N SER A 94 -2.99 3.86 16.51
CA SER A 94 -3.71 2.60 16.48
C SER A 94 -3.23 1.73 15.30
N SER A 95 -3.69 0.51 15.20
CA SER A 95 -3.43 -0.38 14.04
C SER A 95 -3.94 0.16 12.70
N HIS A 96 -4.50 1.35 12.68
CA HIS A 96 -5.08 2.00 11.51
C HIS A 96 -4.04 2.78 10.70
N SER A 97 -4.37 3.09 9.47
CA SER A 97 -3.61 3.99 8.62
C SER A 97 -4.43 5.18 8.19
N LYS A 98 -3.77 6.30 8.00
CA LYS A 98 -4.37 7.51 7.44
C LYS A 98 -3.54 8.02 6.26
N PRO A 99 -4.14 8.75 5.31
CA PRO A 99 -3.37 9.42 4.28
C PRO A 99 -2.31 10.34 4.88
N LEU A 100 -1.16 10.43 4.22
CA LEU A 100 -0.17 11.45 4.51
C LEU A 100 -0.71 12.80 3.99
N ASP A 101 -0.72 13.83 4.81
CA ASP A 101 -1.33 15.12 4.45
C ASP A 101 -0.42 15.96 3.54
N THR A 102 0.87 15.96 3.86
CA THR A 102 1.89 16.73 3.13
C THR A 102 3.19 15.94 3.07
N LEU A 103 3.99 16.21 2.04
CA LEU A 103 5.35 15.72 2.00
C LEU A 103 6.20 16.50 3.00
N PRO A 104 6.89 15.82 3.93
CA PRO A 104 7.78 16.46 4.88
C PRO A 104 8.95 17.19 4.21
N SER A 105 9.54 18.12 4.92
CA SER A 105 10.74 18.83 4.44
C SER A 105 11.92 17.88 4.30
N PHE A 106 12.64 17.99 3.21
CA PHE A 106 13.82 17.18 2.99
C PHE A 106 14.96 17.58 3.92
N PRO A 107 15.66 16.61 4.52
CA PRO A 107 16.94 16.86 5.16
C PRO A 107 17.95 17.44 4.16
N LYS A 108 19.02 18.07 4.68
CA LYS A 108 19.98 18.78 3.82
C LYS A 108 20.67 17.83 2.83
N GLU A 109 21.13 16.67 3.30
CA GLU A 109 22.03 15.77 2.56
C GLU A 109 21.47 14.36 2.34
N SER A 110 20.21 14.12 2.65
CA SER A 110 19.59 12.80 2.54
C SER A 110 18.20 12.85 1.92
N SER A 111 17.74 11.70 1.45
CA SER A 111 16.37 11.45 1.02
C SER A 111 15.51 11.04 2.21
N LEU A 112 14.19 11.20 2.09
CA LEU A 112 13.23 10.71 3.09
C LEU A 112 13.08 9.19 2.95
N LEU A 113 13.08 8.48 4.06
CA LEU A 113 12.86 7.04 4.13
C LEU A 113 11.57 6.73 4.89
N PHE A 114 10.69 6.00 4.23
CA PHE A 114 9.43 5.52 4.78
C PHE A 114 9.49 4.00 4.89
N ILE A 115 9.57 3.51 6.10
CA ILE A 115 9.70 2.08 6.45
C ILE A 115 9.08 1.82 7.83
N ASN A 116 9.11 0.57 8.27
CA ASN A 116 8.71 0.22 9.63
C ASN A 116 9.58 0.94 10.67
N GLU A 117 8.97 1.37 11.76
CA GLU A 117 9.67 2.08 12.86
C GLU A 117 10.82 1.26 13.48
N GLU A 118 10.70 -0.06 13.50
CA GLU A 118 11.76 -0.94 13.99
C GLU A 118 13.08 -0.78 13.23
N GLU A 119 13.03 -0.31 12.00
CA GLU A 119 14.17 -0.12 11.09
C GLU A 119 14.60 1.35 10.96
N LYS A 120 14.11 2.25 11.82
CA LYS A 120 14.37 3.70 11.78
C LYS A 120 15.84 4.13 11.86
N ASN A 121 16.72 3.23 12.25
CA ASN A 121 18.14 3.50 12.39
C ASN A 121 18.93 3.39 11.08
N ILE A 122 18.31 2.95 9.98
CA ILE A 122 18.94 2.90 8.65
C ILE A 122 19.29 4.32 8.21
N LYS A 123 20.56 4.54 7.88
CA LYS A 123 21.11 5.85 7.44
C LYS A 123 21.50 5.86 5.97
N SER A 124 21.65 4.70 5.36
CA SER A 124 21.96 4.55 3.95
C SER A 124 21.34 3.27 3.42
N ILE A 125 20.86 3.32 2.19
CA ILE A 125 20.35 2.16 1.45
C ILE A 125 21.26 1.99 0.24
N GLU A 126 21.91 0.83 0.14
CA GLU A 126 22.76 0.49 -0.99
C GLU A 126 21.96 -0.28 -2.03
N ILE A 127 21.97 0.22 -3.28
CA ILE A 127 21.32 -0.43 -4.43
C ILE A 127 22.34 -0.45 -5.57
N GLU A 128 22.62 -1.65 -6.09
CA GLU A 128 23.56 -1.84 -7.20
C GLU A 128 24.94 -1.18 -6.96
N GLY A 129 25.46 -1.31 -5.71
CA GLY A 129 26.74 -0.75 -5.30
C GLY A 129 26.74 0.77 -5.07
N LYS A 130 25.58 1.42 -5.17
CA LYS A 130 25.43 2.86 -4.90
C LYS A 130 24.71 3.09 -3.58
N ALA A 131 25.38 3.75 -2.65
CA ALA A 131 24.81 4.18 -1.39
C ALA A 131 23.94 5.44 -1.56
N ILE A 132 22.69 5.38 -1.09
CA ILE A 132 21.74 6.49 -1.07
C ILE A 132 21.56 6.89 0.39
N PRO A 133 22.05 8.08 0.80
CA PRO A 133 21.84 8.58 2.15
C PRO A 133 20.34 8.79 2.41
N VAL A 134 19.85 8.29 3.54
CA VAL A 134 18.45 8.39 3.92
C VAL A 134 18.27 8.81 5.37
N THR A 135 17.15 9.44 5.65
CA THR A 135 16.67 9.75 6.98
C THR A 135 15.27 9.19 7.15
N TYR A 136 15.07 8.38 8.18
CA TYR A 136 13.76 7.86 8.53
C TYR A 136 12.78 9.01 8.80
N GLU A 137 11.61 8.93 8.19
CA GLU A 137 10.56 9.92 8.37
C GLU A 137 9.37 9.33 9.14
N SER A 138 8.81 8.23 8.66
CA SER A 138 7.68 7.58 9.31
C SER A 138 7.42 6.18 8.75
N ASP A 139 6.57 5.44 9.45
CA ASP A 139 6.01 4.18 8.97
C ASP A 139 4.89 4.47 7.98
N ALA A 140 5.26 4.63 6.69
CA ALA A 140 4.32 4.93 5.62
C ALA A 140 4.57 4.09 4.36
N TRP A 141 3.55 3.96 3.52
CA TRP A 141 3.54 3.10 2.32
C TRP A 141 2.55 3.60 1.27
N LEU A 142 2.62 3.05 0.06
CA LEU A 142 1.64 3.30 -0.99
C LEU A 142 0.52 2.25 -0.95
N GLY A 143 -0.72 2.70 -1.12
CA GLY A 143 -1.92 1.86 -1.16
C GLY A 143 -2.65 1.73 0.16
N ASN A 144 -3.83 1.09 0.14
CA ASN A 144 -4.70 0.99 1.30
C ASN A 144 -4.15 0.05 2.38
N ASN A 145 -3.50 -1.02 1.97
CA ASN A 145 -2.99 -2.04 2.86
C ASN A 145 -1.46 -2.09 2.85
N ARG A 146 -0.86 -2.15 4.03
CA ARG A 146 0.53 -2.54 4.16
C ARG A 146 0.64 -4.04 3.91
N ASN A 147 1.14 -4.41 2.75
CA ASN A 147 1.40 -5.81 2.46
C ASN A 147 2.77 -6.20 3.04
N TYR A 148 2.76 -6.88 4.18
CA TYR A 148 4.00 -7.32 4.85
C TYR A 148 4.82 -8.32 4.03
N GLY A 149 4.21 -9.06 3.11
CA GLY A 149 4.92 -9.99 2.23
C GLY A 149 5.66 -9.32 1.06
N THR A 150 5.29 -8.09 0.73
CA THR A 150 5.89 -7.31 -0.35
C THR A 150 6.23 -5.90 0.11
N LEU A 151 6.78 -5.78 1.32
CA LEU A 151 7.17 -4.49 1.88
C LEU A 151 8.19 -3.80 0.99
N TRP A 152 7.76 -2.67 0.46
CA TRP A 152 8.66 -1.74 -0.18
C TRP A 152 9.24 -0.80 0.88
N TYR A 153 10.55 -0.64 0.85
CA TYR A 153 11.16 0.56 1.38
C TYR A 153 10.85 1.70 0.41
N VAL A 154 10.16 2.71 0.85
CA VAL A 154 9.86 3.86 0.01
C VAL A 154 10.84 4.98 0.31
N ILE A 155 11.66 5.33 -0.68
CA ILE A 155 12.56 6.47 -0.64
C ILE A 155 11.91 7.59 -1.44
N VAL A 156 11.81 8.78 -0.87
CA VAL A 156 11.46 9.99 -1.62
C VAL A 156 12.70 10.87 -1.71
N ALA A 157 13.16 11.11 -2.94
CA ALA A 157 14.33 11.92 -3.21
C ALA A 157 13.95 13.26 -3.85
N LYS A 158 14.74 14.32 -3.57
CA LYS A 158 14.65 15.57 -4.30
C LYS A 158 14.82 15.31 -5.81
N ASN A 159 14.17 16.09 -6.65
CA ASN A 159 14.17 15.85 -8.10
C ASN A 159 15.58 15.80 -8.73
N ASN A 160 16.52 16.62 -8.25
CA ASN A 160 17.92 16.58 -8.71
C ASN A 160 18.64 15.30 -8.27
N VAL A 161 18.49 14.90 -7.01
CA VAL A 161 19.09 13.67 -6.45
C VAL A 161 18.51 12.43 -7.17
N TYR A 162 17.20 12.41 -7.38
CA TYR A 162 16.53 11.33 -8.10
C TYR A 162 17.14 11.08 -9.49
N LYS A 163 17.46 12.14 -10.23
CA LYS A 163 18.07 12.03 -11.57
C LYS A 163 19.46 11.38 -11.55
N GLU A 164 20.21 11.55 -10.46
CA GLU A 164 21.56 11.01 -10.30
C GLU A 164 21.57 9.53 -9.89
N ILE A 165 20.49 9.02 -9.34
CA ILE A 165 20.36 7.60 -8.97
C ILE A 165 20.21 6.78 -10.25
N LYS A 166 21.21 5.95 -10.56
CA LYS A 166 21.25 5.09 -11.76
C LYS A 166 20.90 3.65 -11.38
N VAL A 167 19.61 3.36 -11.31
CA VAL A 167 19.06 2.04 -11.03
C VAL A 167 17.87 1.80 -11.97
N ASN A 168 17.33 0.60 -11.98
CA ASN A 168 16.22 0.21 -12.85
C ASN A 168 15.02 1.16 -12.73
N GLU A 169 14.49 1.60 -13.87
CA GLU A 169 13.27 2.39 -13.94
C GLU A 169 12.06 1.49 -14.21
N THR A 170 10.95 1.83 -13.60
CA THR A 170 9.66 1.21 -13.79
C THR A 170 8.56 2.28 -13.72
N LYS A 171 7.31 1.84 -13.74
CA LYS A 171 6.15 2.74 -13.69
C LYS A 171 5.29 2.49 -12.47
N ILE A 172 4.76 3.58 -11.92
CA ILE A 172 3.51 3.55 -11.17
C ILE A 172 2.40 3.95 -12.14
N GLN A 173 1.37 3.12 -12.22
CA GLN A 173 0.16 3.40 -12.98
C GLN A 173 -1.00 3.47 -12.01
N LEU A 174 -1.71 4.57 -12.02
CA LEU A 174 -2.88 4.81 -11.17
C LEU A 174 -4.12 4.91 -12.05
N LEU A 175 -4.99 3.90 -11.97
CA LEU A 175 -6.26 3.87 -12.69
C LEU A 175 -7.36 4.39 -11.79
N HIS A 176 -8.07 5.42 -12.22
CA HIS A 176 -9.31 5.86 -11.60
C HIS A 176 -10.47 5.12 -12.24
N LEU A 177 -11.27 4.43 -11.46
CA LEU A 177 -12.36 3.62 -11.97
C LEU A 177 -13.63 4.43 -12.15
N LYS A 178 -14.41 4.11 -13.21
CA LYS A 178 -15.77 4.65 -13.43
C LYS A 178 -16.75 4.11 -12.40
N LYS A 179 -16.61 2.82 -12.06
CA LYS A 179 -17.40 2.12 -11.04
C LYS A 179 -16.44 1.52 -10.02
N SER A 180 -16.66 1.82 -8.75
CA SER A 180 -15.90 1.25 -7.66
C SER A 180 -16.08 -0.27 -7.59
N LEU A 181 -15.07 -0.95 -7.06
CA LEU A 181 -15.11 -2.38 -6.75
C LEU A 181 -15.40 -2.52 -5.24
N GLY A 182 -16.36 -3.37 -4.91
CA GLY A 182 -16.85 -3.54 -3.55
C GLY A 182 -18.07 -2.65 -3.24
N ASP A 183 -18.71 -2.91 -2.10
CA ASP A 183 -19.94 -2.22 -1.70
C ASP A 183 -19.61 -0.94 -0.91
N ASP A 184 -20.32 0.16 -1.21
CA ASP A 184 -20.26 1.44 -0.49
C ASP A 184 -20.84 1.35 0.94
N LYS A 185 -21.58 0.32 1.24
CA LYS A 185 -22.19 0.11 2.56
C LYS A 185 -21.61 -1.14 3.18
N PRO A 186 -20.96 -1.05 4.34
CA PRO A 186 -20.58 -2.22 5.12
C PRO A 186 -21.85 -2.85 5.66
N LYS A 187 -22.63 -3.52 4.83
CA LYS A 187 -23.57 -4.53 5.28
C LYS A 187 -22.70 -5.64 5.87
N MET A 188 -23.20 -6.34 6.87
CA MET A 188 -22.70 -7.66 7.29
C MET A 188 -22.82 -8.65 6.13
N SER A 189 -22.37 -8.26 4.95
CA SER A 189 -22.62 -8.91 3.71
C SER A 189 -21.40 -9.64 3.24
N THR A 190 -21.66 -10.76 2.79
CA THR A 190 -20.98 -11.69 1.90
C THR A 190 -20.48 -11.05 0.59
N ASP A 191 -20.30 -9.71 0.47
CA ASP A 191 -19.71 -9.12 -0.73
C ASP A 191 -18.23 -9.43 -0.81
N ASN A 192 -17.92 -10.46 -1.59
CA ASN A 192 -16.58 -10.91 -1.90
C ASN A 192 -16.01 -10.30 -3.18
N THR A 193 -16.65 -9.26 -3.74
CA THR A 193 -16.28 -8.69 -5.05
C THR A 193 -14.82 -8.28 -5.07
N LEU A 194 -14.38 -7.50 -4.10
CA LEU A 194 -12.98 -7.05 -4.01
C LEU A 194 -12.01 -8.21 -3.78
N THR A 195 -12.36 -9.15 -2.92
CA THR A 195 -11.57 -10.36 -2.67
C THR A 195 -11.45 -11.22 -3.93
N ASN A 196 -12.53 -11.39 -4.67
CA ASN A 196 -12.54 -12.13 -5.91
C ASN A 196 -11.69 -11.45 -7.00
N GLU A 197 -11.70 -10.11 -7.05
CA GLU A 197 -10.83 -9.37 -7.97
C GLU A 197 -9.34 -9.52 -7.58
N TYR A 198 -9.00 -9.48 -6.29
CA TYR A 198 -7.64 -9.79 -5.84
C TYR A 198 -7.18 -11.18 -6.30
N VAL A 199 -8.04 -12.20 -6.15
CA VAL A 199 -7.72 -13.58 -6.60
C VAL A 199 -7.48 -13.64 -8.10
N LYS A 200 -8.31 -12.96 -8.89
CA LYS A 200 -8.18 -12.91 -10.36
C LYS A 200 -6.89 -12.20 -10.78
N VAL A 201 -6.61 -11.03 -10.20
CA VAL A 201 -5.38 -10.27 -10.49
C VAL A 201 -4.13 -11.07 -10.09
N ARG A 202 -4.14 -11.68 -8.91
CA ARG A 202 -3.03 -12.52 -8.45
C ARG A 202 -2.72 -13.67 -9.41
N LYS A 203 -3.74 -14.29 -9.99
CA LYS A 203 -3.54 -15.32 -11.04
C LYS A 203 -2.88 -14.74 -12.30
N LEU A 204 -3.19 -13.51 -12.67
CA LEU A 204 -2.60 -12.86 -13.85
C LEU A 204 -1.14 -12.49 -13.67
N ILE A 205 -0.72 -12.20 -12.44
CA ILE A 205 0.67 -11.79 -12.14
C ILE A 205 1.50 -12.89 -11.50
N LYS A 206 0.96 -14.12 -11.41
CA LYS A 206 1.59 -15.22 -10.67
C LYS A 206 3.06 -15.43 -11.02
N ASP A 207 3.40 -15.32 -12.30
CA ASP A 207 4.76 -15.54 -12.80
C ASP A 207 5.64 -14.28 -12.67
N PHE A 208 5.08 -13.14 -12.23
CA PHE A 208 5.72 -11.82 -12.11
C PHE A 208 5.49 -11.17 -10.74
N GLU A 209 5.11 -11.93 -9.71
CA GLU A 209 4.83 -11.40 -8.36
C GLU A 209 6.02 -10.66 -7.74
N GLU A 210 7.22 -10.93 -8.23
CA GLU A 210 8.46 -10.25 -7.83
C GLU A 210 8.64 -8.89 -8.53
N GLU A 211 8.11 -8.71 -9.74
CA GLU A 211 8.29 -7.52 -10.58
C GLU A 211 7.07 -6.60 -10.55
N VAL A 212 5.88 -7.13 -10.24
CA VAL A 212 4.63 -6.40 -10.29
C VAL A 212 3.95 -6.38 -8.93
N SER A 213 3.46 -5.21 -8.54
CA SER A 213 2.58 -5.04 -7.38
C SER A 213 1.26 -4.42 -7.83
N VAL A 214 0.14 -4.99 -7.38
CA VAL A 214 -1.19 -4.47 -7.67
C VAL A 214 -1.97 -4.32 -6.39
N GLN A 215 -2.57 -3.15 -6.20
CA GLN A 215 -3.44 -2.87 -5.05
C GLN A 215 -4.71 -2.17 -5.52
N PHE A 216 -5.83 -2.54 -4.93
CA PHE A 216 -7.06 -1.78 -5.04
C PHE A 216 -7.06 -0.69 -4.00
N VAL A 217 -7.26 0.54 -4.43
CA VAL A 217 -7.09 1.73 -3.59
C VAL A 217 -8.34 2.61 -3.59
N THR A 218 -8.49 3.40 -2.54
CA THR A 218 -9.49 4.45 -2.47
C THR A 218 -8.80 5.78 -2.71
N ILE A 219 -9.10 6.40 -3.84
CA ILE A 219 -8.52 7.68 -4.28
C ILE A 219 -9.42 8.81 -3.80
N GLY A 220 -8.82 9.87 -3.25
CA GLY A 220 -9.54 11.09 -2.89
C GLY A 220 -10.41 10.97 -1.64
N GLU A 221 -10.21 9.94 -0.81
CA GLU A 221 -10.92 9.78 0.46
C GLU A 221 -10.69 10.99 1.37
N LYS A 222 -11.78 11.58 1.85
CA LYS A 222 -11.72 12.60 2.91
C LYS A 222 -11.41 11.87 4.22
N SER A 223 -10.38 12.30 4.88
CA SER A 223 -10.06 11.92 6.27
C SER A 223 -11.19 12.28 7.23
#